data_e75b4792bf07988876aca8f2427a7247
#
_entry.id   e75b4792bf07988876aca8f2427a7247
#
_cell.length_a   1.000
_cell.length_b   1.000
_cell.length_c   1.000
_cell.angle_alpha   90.00
_cell.angle_beta   90.00
_cell.angle_gamma   90.00
#
_symmetry.space_group_name_H-M   'P 1'
#
loop_
_entity.id
_entity.type
_entity.pdbx_description
1 polymer ?
#
loop_
_entity_poly.entity_id
_entity_poly.type
_entity_poly.pdbx_seq_one_letter_code
_entity_poly.pdbx_strand_id
1 'polypeptide(L)'
;MVQALAQELISLAKKDGAQDIYFIPKDKVYELHMRIGDERRLINSYDFEKLGAVISHFKFIAGMNIGEKRRSQLGSCDYQHDGKVSSLRLSTVGDYRGHESLVIRLLHDEEKDLRFWFQDLKELEKGFRQRGLYLFAGPVGSGKTTLMHELAKSLFKGQQVMSIEDPVEIKQEEMLQLQLNEAIGLSYENLIKLSLRHRPDLLIIGEIRDSETARAVVRASLTGATVFSTIHAKSIRGVYERLLELGVSEDELAVVLQGVCYQRLIGGGGIIDFANQNYSEHQAEKWNEQIDQLLKDGYITALQAETEKISYQ
;
A
#
# COMPACT_ATOMS: atom_id res chain seq x y z
N MET A 1 17.35 -13.31 26.35
CA MET A 1 17.96 -11.95 26.25
C MET A 1 17.66 -11.27 24.91
N VAL A 2 18.00 -11.86 23.75
CA VAL A 2 17.75 -11.29 22.42
C VAL A 2 16.25 -11.12 22.14
N GLN A 3 15.46 -12.16 22.31
CA GLN A 3 14.02 -12.13 22.11
C GLN A 3 13.31 -11.12 23.04
N ALA A 4 13.74 -11.03 24.30
CA ALA A 4 13.18 -10.05 25.23
C ALA A 4 13.43 -8.60 24.78
N LEU A 5 14.63 -8.30 24.28
CA LEU A 5 14.93 -6.99 23.71
C LEU A 5 14.11 -6.72 22.44
N ALA A 6 13.97 -7.71 21.56
CA ALA A 6 13.14 -7.56 20.37
C ALA A 6 11.66 -7.27 20.73
N GLN A 7 11.11 -7.97 21.73
CA GLN A 7 9.77 -7.71 22.24
C GLN A 7 9.62 -6.31 22.84
N GLU A 8 10.58 -5.89 23.67
CA GLU A 8 10.62 -4.56 24.26
C GLU A 8 10.60 -3.46 23.20
N LEU A 9 11.40 -3.62 22.12
CA LEU A 9 11.45 -2.65 21.02
C LEU A 9 10.13 -2.54 20.26
N ILE A 10 9.48 -3.66 19.97
CA ILE A 10 8.18 -3.66 19.29
C ILE A 10 7.11 -3.08 20.21
N SER A 11 7.07 -3.45 21.50
CA SER A 11 6.11 -2.90 22.47
C SER A 11 6.28 -1.40 22.65
N LEU A 12 7.53 -0.91 22.71
CA LEU A 12 7.82 0.53 22.79
C LEU A 12 7.35 1.26 21.53
N ALA A 13 7.66 0.73 20.34
CA ALA A 13 7.24 1.31 19.08
C ALA A 13 5.72 1.42 18.97
N LYS A 14 4.98 0.37 19.34
CA LYS A 14 3.51 0.39 19.38
C LYS A 14 2.97 1.41 20.37
N LYS A 15 3.53 1.46 21.58
CA LYS A 15 3.12 2.39 22.63
C LYS A 15 3.27 3.85 22.20
N ASP A 16 4.35 4.17 21.51
CA ASP A 16 4.68 5.53 21.06
C ASP A 16 4.07 5.86 19.69
N GLY A 17 3.33 4.93 19.06
CA GLY A 17 2.74 5.11 17.74
C GLY A 17 3.78 5.23 16.62
N ALA A 18 4.94 4.58 16.78
CA ALA A 18 5.98 4.59 15.78
C ALA A 18 5.57 3.78 14.53
N GLN A 19 5.89 4.31 13.38
CA GLN A 19 5.64 3.69 12.09
C GLN A 19 6.80 2.78 11.68
N ASP A 20 8.03 3.23 11.93
CA ASP A 20 9.25 2.52 11.54
C ASP A 20 10.26 2.50 12.69
N ILE A 21 11.02 1.40 12.81
CA ILE A 21 12.19 1.26 13.67
C ILE A 21 13.41 1.09 12.78
N TYR A 22 14.47 1.87 13.02
CA TYR A 22 15.72 1.86 12.25
C TYR A 22 16.87 1.38 13.12
N PHE A 23 17.59 0.37 12.65
CA PHE A 23 18.86 -0.10 13.20
C PHE A 23 19.98 0.39 12.29
N ILE A 24 20.68 1.43 12.68
CA ILE A 24 21.65 2.12 11.84
C ILE A 24 23.07 1.90 12.39
N PRO A 25 23.94 1.22 11.63
CA PRO A 25 25.32 1.04 12.05
C PRO A 25 26.09 2.37 12.02
N LYS A 26 26.78 2.69 13.10
CA LYS A 26 27.73 3.80 13.23
C LYS A 26 29.14 3.24 13.46
N ASP A 27 30.12 4.08 13.78
CA ASP A 27 31.52 3.64 13.87
C ASP A 27 31.79 2.54 14.89
N LYS A 28 31.14 2.58 16.06
CA LYS A 28 31.35 1.64 17.15
C LYS A 28 30.10 1.02 17.75
N VAL A 29 28.91 1.48 17.30
CA VAL A 29 27.63 1.10 17.88
C VAL A 29 26.56 1.04 16.78
N TYR A 30 25.45 0.40 17.11
CA TYR A 30 24.19 0.65 16.41
C TYR A 30 23.40 1.75 17.10
N GLU A 31 22.93 2.72 16.34
CA GLU A 31 21.89 3.65 16.78
C GLU A 31 20.51 3.09 16.42
N LEU A 32 19.64 3.02 17.42
CA LEU A 32 18.24 2.69 17.26
C LEU A 32 17.43 3.96 17.17
N HIS A 33 16.72 4.15 16.06
CA HIS A 33 15.81 5.26 15.88
C HIS A 33 14.38 4.76 15.66
N MET A 34 13.39 5.58 15.99
CA MET A 34 12.00 5.37 15.66
C MET A 34 11.44 6.58 14.91
N ARG A 35 10.57 6.34 13.94
CA ARG A 35 9.80 7.38 13.27
C ARG A 35 8.41 7.45 13.88
N ILE A 36 8.07 8.63 14.41
CA ILE A 36 6.78 8.93 15.02
C ILE A 36 6.22 10.15 14.29
N GLY A 37 5.21 9.95 13.45
CA GLY A 37 4.77 10.98 12.50
C GLY A 37 5.90 11.35 11.53
N ASP A 38 6.19 12.65 11.41
CA ASP A 38 7.26 13.16 10.54
C ASP A 38 8.63 13.20 11.22
N GLU A 39 8.71 12.92 12.53
CA GLU A 39 9.93 13.04 13.31
C GLU A 39 10.65 11.69 13.46
N ARG A 40 11.97 11.69 13.23
CA ARG A 40 12.85 10.55 13.54
C ARG A 40 13.62 10.81 14.82
N ARG A 41 13.37 10.02 15.87
CA ARG A 41 13.97 10.16 17.20
C ARG A 41 15.00 9.07 17.45
N LEU A 42 16.16 9.44 18.01
CA LEU A 42 17.10 8.49 18.58
C LEU A 42 16.52 7.94 19.90
N ILE A 43 16.41 6.63 20.01
CA ILE A 43 15.89 5.95 21.18
C ILE A 43 17.04 5.50 22.08
N ASN A 44 18.04 4.80 21.51
CA ASN A 44 19.18 4.30 22.24
C ASN A 44 20.34 3.94 21.31
N SER A 45 21.50 3.66 21.89
CA SER A 45 22.66 3.08 21.20
C SER A 45 23.06 1.78 21.86
N TYR A 46 23.46 0.79 21.07
CA TYR A 46 23.85 -0.55 21.54
C TYR A 46 25.13 -0.99 20.85
N ASP A 47 25.84 -1.90 21.45
CA ASP A 47 27.00 -2.56 20.83
C ASP A 47 26.57 -3.41 19.60
N PHE A 48 27.55 -3.69 18.73
CA PHE A 48 27.31 -4.45 17.50
C PHE A 48 26.84 -5.89 17.76
N GLU A 49 27.34 -6.53 18.81
CA GLU A 49 27.00 -7.91 19.16
C GLU A 49 25.53 -8.01 19.54
N LYS A 50 25.07 -7.12 20.43
CA LYS A 50 23.71 -7.12 20.97
C LYS A 50 22.67 -6.85 19.87
N LEU A 51 22.82 -5.76 19.09
CA LEU A 51 21.86 -5.46 18.03
C LEU A 51 22.03 -6.36 16.80
N GLY A 52 23.22 -6.84 16.48
CA GLY A 52 23.43 -7.82 15.44
C GLY A 52 22.69 -9.13 15.70
N ALA A 53 22.61 -9.56 16.96
CA ALA A 53 21.81 -10.72 17.35
C ALA A 53 20.29 -10.44 17.22
N VAL A 54 19.82 -9.22 17.51
CA VAL A 54 18.42 -8.82 17.31
C VAL A 54 18.07 -8.76 15.83
N ILE A 55 18.94 -8.23 14.97
CA ILE A 55 18.79 -8.25 13.51
C ILE A 55 18.65 -9.69 13.01
N SER A 56 19.55 -10.58 13.45
CA SER A 56 19.51 -12.00 13.08
C SER A 56 18.22 -12.68 13.54
N HIS A 57 17.69 -12.35 14.72
CA HIS A 57 16.41 -12.84 15.22
C HIS A 57 15.26 -12.42 14.31
N PHE A 58 15.17 -11.12 13.95
CA PHE A 58 14.14 -10.62 13.07
C PHE A 58 14.24 -11.23 11.65
N LYS A 59 15.45 -11.38 11.12
CA LYS A 59 15.67 -12.07 9.83
C LYS A 59 15.18 -13.51 9.87
N PHE A 60 15.46 -14.24 10.94
CA PHE A 60 15.02 -15.62 11.11
C PHE A 60 13.50 -15.76 11.05
N ILE A 61 12.78 -14.97 11.84
CA ILE A 61 11.32 -15.05 11.88
C ILE A 61 10.64 -14.54 10.59
N ALA A 62 11.32 -13.66 9.84
CA ALA A 62 10.84 -13.14 8.56
C ALA A 62 11.26 -14.01 7.35
N GLY A 63 11.86 -15.19 7.57
CA GLY A 63 12.29 -16.10 6.51
C GLY A 63 13.44 -15.58 5.65
N MET A 64 14.22 -14.61 6.16
CA MET A 64 15.36 -14.00 5.45
C MET A 64 16.65 -14.81 5.68
N ASN A 65 17.63 -14.68 4.78
CA ASN A 65 18.92 -15.33 4.93
C ASN A 65 19.79 -14.65 5.99
N ILE A 66 19.98 -15.28 7.14
CA ILE A 66 20.73 -14.74 8.28
C ILE A 66 22.22 -14.53 7.96
N GLY A 67 22.81 -15.43 7.15
CA GLY A 67 24.22 -15.38 6.79
C GLY A 67 24.58 -14.28 5.79
N GLU A 68 23.64 -13.86 4.96
CA GLU A 68 23.84 -12.82 3.96
C GLU A 68 23.62 -11.43 4.60
N LYS A 69 24.67 -10.61 4.66
CA LYS A 69 24.65 -9.30 5.31
C LYS A 69 24.87 -8.14 4.34
N ARG A 70 25.27 -8.42 3.11
CA ARG A 70 25.62 -7.37 2.13
C ARG A 70 24.47 -7.05 1.18
N ARG A 71 23.80 -8.11 0.68
CA ARG A 71 22.69 -7.94 -0.27
C ARG A 71 21.45 -7.40 0.45
N SER A 72 20.71 -6.58 -0.24
CA SER A 72 19.38 -6.17 0.23
C SER A 72 18.46 -7.39 0.33
N GLN A 73 17.69 -7.43 1.42
CA GLN A 73 16.68 -8.45 1.62
C GLN A 73 15.41 -7.79 2.11
N LEU A 74 14.28 -8.32 1.69
CA LEU A 74 12.95 -7.96 2.15
C LEU A 74 12.33 -9.18 2.84
N GLY A 75 11.56 -8.95 3.89
CA GLY A 75 10.83 -9.99 4.60
C GLY A 75 9.63 -9.42 5.32
N SER A 76 8.73 -10.31 5.71
CA SER A 76 7.57 -9.96 6.52
C SER A 76 7.29 -11.06 7.53
N CYS A 77 6.76 -10.72 8.68
CA CYS A 77 6.36 -11.69 9.68
C CYS A 77 5.29 -11.13 10.61
N ASP A 78 4.57 -12.05 11.25
CA ASP A 78 3.73 -11.74 12.39
C ASP A 78 4.55 -11.92 13.67
N TYR A 79 4.66 -10.86 14.45
CA TYR A 79 5.42 -10.84 15.67
C TYR A 79 4.51 -10.81 16.89
N GLN A 80 4.63 -11.83 17.74
CA GLN A 80 3.88 -11.88 19.01
C GLN A 80 4.61 -11.12 20.11
N HIS A 81 3.94 -10.17 20.75
CA HIS A 81 4.43 -9.41 21.90
C HIS A 81 3.25 -9.05 22.82
N ASP A 82 3.45 -9.13 24.11
CA ASP A 82 2.45 -8.78 25.14
C ASP A 82 1.04 -9.36 24.89
N GLY A 83 0.98 -10.60 24.39
CA GLY A 83 -0.29 -11.28 24.03
C GLY A 83 -0.99 -10.73 22.79
N LYS A 84 -0.34 -9.83 22.05
CA LYS A 84 -0.82 -9.25 20.79
C LYS A 84 0.06 -9.68 19.63
N VAL A 85 -0.50 -9.65 18.43
CA VAL A 85 0.23 -9.88 17.17
C VAL A 85 0.45 -8.53 16.49
N SER A 86 1.63 -8.31 15.93
CA SER A 86 1.93 -7.17 15.06
C SER A 86 2.53 -7.67 13.76
N SER A 87 1.95 -7.26 12.66
CA SER A 87 2.51 -7.53 11.33
C SER A 87 3.67 -6.57 11.06
N LEU A 88 4.82 -7.14 10.71
CA LEU A 88 6.06 -6.40 10.49
C LEU A 88 6.55 -6.62 9.06
N ARG A 89 7.00 -5.53 8.42
CA ARG A 89 7.76 -5.57 7.17
C ARG A 89 9.20 -5.19 7.45
N LEU A 90 10.13 -5.99 6.97
CA LEU A 90 11.55 -5.85 7.22
C LEU A 90 12.30 -5.56 5.93
N SER A 91 13.29 -4.68 6.02
CA SER A 91 14.23 -4.41 4.93
C SER A 91 15.64 -4.32 5.51
N THR A 92 16.58 -5.11 4.95
CA THR A 92 17.99 -5.06 5.34
C THR A 92 18.88 -4.75 4.15
N VAL A 93 20.00 -4.09 4.43
CA VAL A 93 21.07 -3.87 3.46
C VAL A 93 22.41 -3.66 4.21
N GLY A 94 23.49 -4.18 3.65
CA GLY A 94 24.83 -3.97 4.20
C GLY A 94 25.40 -2.59 3.81
N ASP A 95 26.09 -1.94 4.76
CA ASP A 95 26.89 -0.75 4.47
C ASP A 95 28.23 -1.12 3.82
N TYR A 96 28.99 -0.12 3.38
CA TYR A 96 30.32 -0.31 2.76
C TYR A 96 31.36 -0.96 3.70
N ARG A 97 31.14 -0.95 5.00
CA ARG A 97 32.00 -1.57 6.04
C ARG A 97 31.63 -3.02 6.32
N GLY A 98 30.52 -3.50 5.78
CA GLY A 98 29.99 -4.84 5.99
C GLY A 98 29.07 -4.97 7.21
N HIS A 99 28.62 -3.86 7.79
CA HIS A 99 27.61 -3.86 8.82
C HIS A 99 26.21 -3.79 8.21
N GLU A 100 25.30 -4.63 8.68
CA GLU A 100 23.94 -4.72 8.17
C GLU A 100 23.04 -3.71 8.88
N SER A 101 22.29 -2.90 8.12
CA SER A 101 21.20 -2.08 8.64
C SER A 101 19.89 -2.85 8.56
N LEU A 102 18.94 -2.53 9.45
CA LEU A 102 17.58 -3.06 9.41
C LEU A 102 16.58 -1.93 9.59
N VAL A 103 15.56 -1.93 8.78
CA VAL A 103 14.35 -1.13 8.99
C VAL A 103 13.19 -2.09 9.21
N ILE A 104 12.46 -1.87 10.30
CA ILE A 104 11.20 -2.59 10.60
C ILE A 104 10.07 -1.59 10.49
N ARG A 105 9.15 -1.80 9.56
CA ARG A 105 7.88 -1.09 9.47
C ARG A 105 6.81 -1.87 10.22
N LEU A 106 6.14 -1.18 11.15
CA LEU A 106 5.00 -1.74 11.86
C LEU A 106 3.76 -1.50 10.99
N LEU A 107 3.15 -2.58 10.53
CA LEU A 107 1.85 -2.51 9.88
C LEU A 107 0.80 -2.38 10.98
N HIS A 108 -0.05 -1.37 10.86
CA HIS A 108 -1.11 -1.15 11.84
C HIS A 108 -2.31 -2.01 11.47
N ASP A 109 -2.72 -2.88 12.39
CA ASP A 109 -3.92 -3.71 12.26
C ASP A 109 -5.21 -2.93 12.59
N GLU A 110 -5.11 -1.62 12.89
CA GLU A 110 -6.29 -0.82 13.16
C GLU A 110 -7.03 -0.55 11.85
N GLU A 111 -8.22 -1.09 11.73
CA GLU A 111 -9.24 -0.62 10.81
C GLU A 111 -9.50 0.85 11.15
N LYS A 112 -8.76 1.75 10.52
CA LYS A 112 -9.10 3.17 10.58
C LYS A 112 -10.33 3.34 9.73
N ASP A 113 -11.47 3.58 10.36
CA ASP A 113 -12.68 3.98 9.67
C ASP A 113 -12.34 5.12 8.71
N LEU A 114 -12.46 4.85 7.41
CA LEU A 114 -12.28 5.87 6.38
C LEU A 114 -13.42 6.87 6.51
N ARG A 115 -13.11 8.03 7.07
CA ARG A 115 -14.03 9.15 7.07
C ARG A 115 -13.85 9.97 5.80
N PHE A 116 -14.92 10.12 5.04
CA PHE A 116 -14.94 11.00 3.86
C PHE A 116 -15.60 12.33 4.17
N TRP A 117 -15.09 13.42 3.57
CA TRP A 117 -15.63 14.75 3.77
C TRP A 117 -16.98 14.97 3.06
N PHE A 118 -17.10 14.49 1.81
CA PHE A 118 -18.20 14.84 0.92
C PHE A 118 -18.97 13.66 0.35
N GLN A 119 -18.53 12.45 0.62
CA GLN A 119 -19.11 11.27 0.01
C GLN A 119 -19.39 10.19 1.06
N ASP A 120 -20.48 9.46 0.86
CA ASP A 120 -20.75 8.22 1.57
C ASP A 120 -20.23 7.05 0.74
N LEU A 121 -19.62 6.05 1.38
CA LEU A 121 -19.14 4.83 0.74
C LEU A 121 -20.26 4.15 -0.07
N LYS A 122 -21.49 4.12 0.46
CA LYS A 122 -22.67 3.55 -0.22
C LYS A 122 -23.02 4.27 -1.54
N GLU A 123 -22.74 5.55 -1.64
CA GLU A 123 -22.94 6.28 -2.89
C GLU A 123 -21.86 5.94 -3.89
N LEU A 124 -20.63 5.82 -3.45
CA LEU A 124 -19.50 5.40 -4.28
C LEU A 124 -19.70 3.99 -4.83
N GLU A 125 -20.23 3.05 -4.04
CA GLU A 125 -20.54 1.67 -4.45
C GLU A 125 -21.42 1.58 -5.70
N LYS A 126 -22.28 2.55 -5.92
CA LYS A 126 -23.14 2.58 -7.12
C LYS A 126 -22.34 2.69 -8.43
N GLY A 127 -21.11 3.19 -8.36
CA GLY A 127 -20.19 3.26 -9.48
C GLY A 127 -19.54 1.93 -9.88
N PHE A 128 -19.60 0.91 -9.01
CA PHE A 128 -18.89 -0.38 -9.17
C PHE A 128 -19.83 -1.52 -9.59
N ARG A 129 -20.65 -1.29 -10.61
CA ARG A 129 -21.72 -2.24 -11.01
C ARG A 129 -21.34 -3.18 -12.13
N GLN A 130 -20.36 -2.84 -12.94
CA GLN A 130 -19.97 -3.60 -14.12
C GLN A 130 -18.74 -4.45 -13.85
N ARG A 131 -18.60 -5.55 -14.59
CA ARG A 131 -17.34 -6.32 -14.60
C ARG A 131 -16.30 -5.58 -15.41
N GLY A 132 -15.06 -5.61 -14.97
CA GLY A 132 -13.94 -4.95 -15.63
C GLY A 132 -12.92 -4.42 -14.65
N LEU A 133 -12.13 -3.45 -15.09
CA LEU A 133 -11.03 -2.87 -14.33
C LEU A 133 -11.46 -1.60 -13.59
N TYR A 134 -11.22 -1.58 -12.29
CA TYR A 134 -11.35 -0.39 -11.45
C TYR A 134 -10.00 -0.03 -10.85
N LEU A 135 -9.61 1.23 -10.98
CA LEU A 135 -8.32 1.72 -10.53
C LEU A 135 -8.45 2.73 -9.39
N PHE A 136 -7.61 2.56 -8.40
CA PHE A 136 -7.50 3.43 -7.24
C PHE A 136 -6.18 4.19 -7.30
N ALA A 137 -6.25 5.50 -7.46
CA ALA A 137 -5.10 6.36 -7.66
C ALA A 137 -4.90 7.34 -6.51
N GLY A 138 -3.69 7.85 -6.38
CA GLY A 138 -3.29 8.82 -5.37
C GLY A 138 -1.88 8.53 -4.84
N PRO A 139 -1.30 9.42 -4.04
CA PRO A 139 0.03 9.22 -3.47
C PRO A 139 0.06 8.13 -2.40
N VAL A 140 1.25 7.82 -1.92
CA VAL A 140 1.45 6.91 -0.78
C VAL A 140 0.73 7.47 0.46
N GLY A 141 0.05 6.61 1.21
CA GLY A 141 -0.69 7.01 2.42
C GLY A 141 -2.03 7.70 2.16
N SER A 142 -2.53 7.78 0.92
CA SER A 142 -3.84 8.36 0.63
C SER A 142 -5.04 7.46 0.93
N GLY A 143 -4.82 6.24 1.43
CA GLY A 143 -5.88 5.30 1.82
C GLY A 143 -6.45 4.46 0.67
N LYS A 144 -5.77 4.38 -0.49
CA LYS A 144 -6.22 3.57 -1.65
C LYS A 144 -6.51 2.12 -1.29
N THR A 145 -5.53 1.46 -0.66
CA THR A 145 -5.64 0.05 -0.26
C THR A 145 -6.81 -0.15 0.70
N THR A 146 -6.97 0.74 1.67
CA THR A 146 -8.08 0.67 2.63
C THR A 146 -9.43 0.81 1.93
N LEU A 147 -9.60 1.83 1.06
CA LEU A 147 -10.83 2.02 0.30
C LEU A 147 -11.15 0.81 -0.60
N MET A 148 -10.13 0.30 -1.29
CA MET A 148 -10.25 -0.87 -2.15
C MET A 148 -10.74 -2.11 -1.37
N HIS A 149 -10.18 -2.36 -0.19
CA HIS A 149 -10.60 -3.47 0.68
C HIS A 149 -12.00 -3.26 1.26
N GLU A 150 -12.36 -2.04 1.67
CA GLU A 150 -13.72 -1.74 2.15
C GLU A 150 -14.78 -1.95 1.06
N LEU A 151 -14.51 -1.49 -0.16
CA LEU A 151 -15.39 -1.74 -1.31
C LEU A 151 -15.47 -3.24 -1.63
N ALA A 152 -14.36 -3.97 -1.55
CA ALA A 152 -14.34 -5.40 -1.77
C ALA A 152 -15.20 -6.16 -0.74
N LYS A 153 -15.06 -5.82 0.55
CA LYS A 153 -15.88 -6.41 1.63
C LYS A 153 -17.37 -6.16 1.44
N SER A 154 -17.73 -4.93 1.05
CA SER A 154 -19.14 -4.56 0.88
C SER A 154 -19.77 -5.17 -0.36
N LEU A 155 -19.11 -5.01 -1.53
CA LEU A 155 -19.67 -5.39 -2.83
C LEU A 155 -19.61 -6.89 -3.12
N PHE A 156 -18.60 -7.58 -2.57
CA PHE A 156 -18.33 -9.01 -2.85
C PHE A 156 -18.52 -9.90 -1.63
N LYS A 157 -19.35 -9.49 -0.67
CA LYS A 157 -19.65 -10.26 0.52
C LYS A 157 -20.18 -11.66 0.17
N GLY A 158 -19.51 -12.70 0.67
CA GLY A 158 -19.86 -14.10 0.41
C GLY A 158 -19.49 -14.62 -0.98
N GLN A 159 -18.73 -13.83 -1.75
CA GLN A 159 -18.19 -14.23 -3.05
C GLN A 159 -16.70 -14.55 -2.93
N GLN A 160 -16.12 -15.16 -3.97
CA GLN A 160 -14.71 -15.52 -3.96
C GLN A 160 -13.85 -14.32 -4.32
N VAL A 161 -13.20 -13.74 -3.32
CA VAL A 161 -12.24 -12.64 -3.49
C VAL A 161 -10.82 -13.18 -3.35
N MET A 162 -9.95 -12.82 -4.29
CA MET A 162 -8.53 -13.10 -4.24
C MET A 162 -7.73 -11.81 -4.33
N SER A 163 -6.61 -11.74 -3.61
CA SER A 163 -5.65 -10.65 -3.76
C SER A 163 -4.24 -11.16 -4.09
N ILE A 164 -3.48 -10.32 -4.79
CA ILE A 164 -2.06 -10.50 -5.10
C ILE A 164 -1.35 -9.22 -4.70
N GLU A 165 -0.50 -9.27 -3.67
CA GLU A 165 0.06 -8.10 -3.01
C GLU A 165 1.58 -8.22 -2.78
N ASP A 166 2.28 -7.07 -2.62
CA ASP A 166 3.72 -7.02 -2.39
C ASP A 166 4.08 -5.98 -1.30
N PRO A 167 4.02 -6.39 -0.01
CA PRO A 167 3.36 -7.55 0.58
C PRO A 167 1.89 -7.31 0.92
N VAL A 168 1.23 -8.31 1.53
CA VAL A 168 -0.09 -8.13 2.15
C VAL A 168 0.02 -7.13 3.31
N GLU A 169 -0.68 -5.98 3.19
CA GLU A 169 -0.68 -4.92 4.21
C GLU A 169 -1.85 -5.04 5.18
N ILE A 170 -3.04 -5.37 4.66
CA ILE A 170 -4.29 -5.50 5.43
C ILE A 170 -4.75 -6.94 5.33
N LYS A 171 -4.74 -7.65 6.44
CA LYS A 171 -5.19 -9.05 6.48
C LYS A 171 -6.71 -9.13 6.45
N GLN A 172 -7.22 -10.02 5.60
CA GLN A 172 -8.65 -10.25 5.41
C GLN A 172 -8.91 -11.75 5.44
N GLU A 173 -9.54 -12.23 6.51
CA GLU A 173 -9.83 -13.68 6.69
C GLU A 173 -10.79 -14.24 5.62
N GLU A 174 -11.62 -13.37 5.04
CA GLU A 174 -12.60 -13.76 4.02
C GLU A 174 -12.04 -13.79 2.60
N MET A 175 -10.74 -13.46 2.40
CA MET A 175 -10.08 -13.38 1.10
C MET A 175 -8.92 -14.38 1.02
N LEU A 176 -8.70 -14.94 -0.16
CA LEU A 176 -7.44 -15.65 -0.44
C LEU A 176 -6.38 -14.63 -0.85
N GLN A 177 -5.50 -14.30 0.08
CA GLN A 177 -4.43 -13.32 -0.13
C GLN A 177 -3.12 -13.99 -0.52
N LEU A 178 -2.62 -13.71 -1.70
CA LEU A 178 -1.36 -14.21 -2.24
C LEU A 178 -0.31 -13.11 -2.17
N GLN A 179 0.89 -13.47 -1.74
CA GLN A 179 2.01 -12.55 -1.67
C GLN A 179 3.07 -12.87 -2.70
N LEU A 180 3.63 -11.83 -3.33
CA LEU A 180 4.74 -11.99 -4.26
C LEU A 180 5.95 -12.63 -3.58
N ASN A 181 6.63 -13.49 -4.32
CA ASN A 181 7.93 -14.05 -3.95
C ASN A 181 8.71 -14.45 -5.20
N GLU A 182 9.43 -13.51 -5.76
CA GLU A 182 10.18 -13.72 -7.00
C GLU A 182 11.27 -14.79 -6.87
N ALA A 183 11.80 -15.00 -5.66
CA ALA A 183 12.82 -16.02 -5.41
C ALA A 183 12.33 -17.45 -5.72
N ILE A 184 11.03 -17.69 -5.65
CA ILE A 184 10.39 -18.98 -5.98
C ILE A 184 9.46 -18.86 -7.20
N GLY A 185 9.57 -17.79 -8.00
CA GLY A 185 8.82 -17.61 -9.23
C GLY A 185 7.37 -17.12 -9.06
N LEU A 186 6.99 -16.64 -7.89
CA LEU A 186 5.67 -16.05 -7.63
C LEU A 186 5.68 -14.55 -8.02
N SER A 187 5.74 -14.27 -9.32
CA SER A 187 5.60 -12.93 -9.90
C SER A 187 4.12 -12.54 -10.07
N TYR A 188 3.83 -11.26 -10.29
CA TYR A 188 2.47 -10.80 -10.61
C TYR A 188 1.87 -11.58 -11.78
N GLU A 189 2.59 -11.71 -12.88
CA GLU A 189 2.10 -12.44 -14.07
C GLU A 189 1.70 -13.88 -13.76
N ASN A 190 2.56 -14.60 -13.03
CA ASN A 190 2.30 -16.01 -12.70
C ASN A 190 1.13 -16.16 -11.72
N LEU A 191 1.07 -15.30 -10.71
CA LEU A 191 -0.03 -15.32 -9.73
C LEU A 191 -1.36 -14.92 -10.34
N ILE A 192 -1.40 -13.92 -11.26
CA ILE A 192 -2.61 -13.57 -12.00
C ILE A 192 -3.10 -14.74 -12.84
N LYS A 193 -2.21 -15.41 -13.61
CA LYS A 193 -2.57 -16.60 -14.40
C LYS A 193 -3.12 -17.73 -13.54
N LEU A 194 -2.54 -17.94 -12.36
CA LEU A 194 -3.00 -18.94 -11.41
C LEU A 194 -4.38 -18.56 -10.86
N SER A 195 -4.55 -17.32 -10.44
CA SER A 195 -5.79 -16.81 -9.84
C SER A 195 -6.99 -16.96 -10.78
N LEU A 196 -6.81 -16.72 -12.07
CA LEU A 196 -7.89 -16.89 -13.07
C LEU A 196 -8.42 -18.35 -13.14
N ARG A 197 -7.60 -19.34 -12.80
CA ARG A 197 -8.03 -20.76 -12.72
C ARG A 197 -8.91 -21.04 -11.50
N HIS A 198 -8.82 -20.19 -10.47
CA HIS A 198 -9.69 -20.22 -9.29
C HIS A 198 -11.03 -19.54 -9.51
N ARG A 199 -11.23 -18.87 -10.66
CA ARG A 199 -12.47 -18.15 -11.05
C ARG A 199 -12.95 -17.17 -9.96
N PRO A 200 -12.13 -16.22 -9.50
CA PRO A 200 -12.55 -15.25 -8.53
C PRO A 200 -13.66 -14.34 -9.09
N ASP A 201 -14.59 -13.94 -8.23
CA ASP A 201 -15.57 -12.89 -8.54
C ASP A 201 -14.91 -11.51 -8.54
N LEU A 202 -13.92 -11.32 -7.65
CA LEU A 202 -13.05 -10.16 -7.60
C LEU A 202 -11.58 -10.59 -7.49
N LEU A 203 -10.73 -10.04 -8.33
CA LEU A 203 -9.28 -10.14 -8.24
C LEU A 203 -8.68 -8.78 -7.89
N ILE A 204 -8.06 -8.68 -6.73
CA ILE A 204 -7.34 -7.49 -6.29
C ILE A 204 -5.87 -7.67 -6.67
N ILE A 205 -5.30 -6.68 -7.38
CA ILE A 205 -3.88 -6.68 -7.76
C ILE A 205 -3.26 -5.44 -7.14
N GLY A 206 -2.32 -5.62 -6.20
CA GLY A 206 -1.79 -4.59 -5.31
C GLY A 206 -1.52 -3.27 -6.01
N GLU A 207 -0.65 -3.27 -7.02
CA GLU A 207 -0.40 -2.06 -7.80
C GLU A 207 0.13 -2.33 -9.22
N ILE A 208 -0.14 -1.39 -10.13
CA ILE A 208 0.42 -1.33 -11.49
C ILE A 208 1.63 -0.40 -11.49
N ARG A 209 2.85 -0.97 -11.58
CA ARG A 209 4.10 -0.21 -11.62
C ARG A 209 4.73 -0.14 -13.01
N ASP A 210 4.56 -1.19 -13.79
CA ASP A 210 5.24 -1.44 -15.07
C ASP A 210 4.31 -1.97 -16.15
N SER A 211 4.83 -2.04 -17.37
CA SER A 211 4.08 -2.49 -18.55
C SER A 211 3.66 -3.97 -18.47
N GLU A 212 4.44 -4.81 -17.80
CA GLU A 212 4.14 -6.24 -17.67
C GLU A 212 2.92 -6.45 -16.80
N THR A 213 2.91 -5.80 -15.62
CA THR A 213 1.78 -5.82 -14.70
C THR A 213 0.54 -5.19 -15.33
N ALA A 214 0.68 -4.03 -16.04
CA ALA A 214 -0.43 -3.37 -16.71
C ALA A 214 -1.11 -4.30 -17.73
N ARG A 215 -0.33 -4.96 -18.58
CA ARG A 215 -0.86 -5.92 -19.57
C ARG A 215 -1.49 -7.14 -18.91
N ALA A 216 -0.94 -7.64 -17.81
CA ALA A 216 -1.51 -8.79 -17.09
C ALA A 216 -2.86 -8.43 -16.46
N VAL A 217 -2.99 -7.23 -15.87
CA VAL A 217 -4.24 -6.69 -15.31
C VAL A 217 -5.30 -6.53 -16.38
N VAL A 218 -4.97 -5.92 -17.52
CA VAL A 218 -5.89 -5.77 -18.66
C VAL A 218 -6.37 -7.13 -19.17
N ARG A 219 -5.46 -8.08 -19.38
CA ARG A 219 -5.82 -9.44 -19.79
C ARG A 219 -6.76 -10.13 -18.79
N ALA A 220 -6.50 -9.98 -17.49
CA ALA A 220 -7.39 -10.52 -16.46
C ALA A 220 -8.79 -9.95 -16.58
N SER A 221 -8.92 -8.64 -16.77
CA SER A 221 -10.22 -7.96 -16.98
C SER A 221 -10.94 -8.40 -18.24
N LEU A 222 -10.22 -8.65 -19.34
CA LEU A 222 -10.77 -9.17 -20.60
C LEU A 222 -11.35 -10.59 -20.46
N THR A 223 -10.96 -11.37 -19.45
CA THR A 223 -11.58 -12.69 -19.19
C THR A 223 -12.96 -12.60 -18.55
N GLY A 224 -13.45 -11.39 -18.25
CA GLY A 224 -14.73 -11.15 -17.59
C GLY A 224 -14.67 -11.14 -16.06
N ALA A 225 -13.47 -11.18 -15.47
CA ALA A 225 -13.28 -10.97 -14.04
C ALA A 225 -13.43 -9.48 -13.68
N THR A 226 -13.94 -9.18 -12.49
CA THR A 226 -13.79 -7.85 -11.90
C THR A 226 -12.41 -7.74 -11.30
N VAL A 227 -11.68 -6.69 -11.66
CA VAL A 227 -10.31 -6.47 -11.20
C VAL A 227 -10.21 -5.11 -10.52
N PHE A 228 -9.70 -5.10 -9.30
CA PHE A 228 -9.32 -3.89 -8.57
C PHE A 228 -7.78 -3.79 -8.54
N SER A 229 -7.23 -2.60 -8.80
CA SER A 229 -5.79 -2.38 -8.67
C SER A 229 -5.49 -0.94 -8.28
N THR A 230 -4.30 -0.72 -7.71
CA THR A 230 -3.84 0.64 -7.46
C THR A 230 -2.86 1.10 -8.56
N ILE A 231 -2.78 2.41 -8.76
CA ILE A 231 -1.82 3.03 -9.66
C ILE A 231 -1.42 4.41 -9.12
N HIS A 232 -0.16 4.78 -9.31
CA HIS A 232 0.30 6.10 -8.91
C HIS A 232 0.05 7.12 -10.03
N ALA A 233 -0.86 8.07 -9.75
CA ALA A 233 -1.15 9.21 -10.61
C ALA A 233 -1.65 10.39 -9.76
N LYS A 234 -1.71 11.59 -10.34
CA LYS A 234 -2.11 12.82 -9.66
C LYS A 234 -3.57 13.23 -9.94
N SER A 235 -4.26 12.52 -10.82
CA SER A 235 -5.64 12.79 -11.22
C SER A 235 -6.20 11.60 -12.00
N ILE A 236 -7.50 11.60 -12.27
CA ILE A 236 -8.15 10.59 -13.11
C ILE A 236 -7.58 10.61 -14.54
N ARG A 237 -7.42 11.79 -15.14
CA ARG A 237 -6.78 11.94 -16.45
C ARG A 237 -5.35 11.41 -16.44
N GLY A 238 -4.57 11.71 -15.39
CA GLY A 238 -3.22 11.18 -15.24
C GLY A 238 -3.17 9.66 -15.10
N VAL A 239 -4.20 9.00 -14.59
CA VAL A 239 -4.32 7.52 -14.60
C VAL A 239 -4.43 7.01 -16.02
N TYR A 240 -5.31 7.62 -16.83
CA TYR A 240 -5.51 7.23 -18.22
C TYR A 240 -4.22 7.39 -19.04
N GLU A 241 -3.58 8.56 -18.94
CA GLU A 241 -2.30 8.86 -19.60
C GLU A 241 -1.21 7.85 -19.17
N ARG A 242 -1.14 7.53 -17.86
CA ARG A 242 -0.17 6.57 -17.33
C ARG A 242 -0.36 5.16 -17.89
N LEU A 243 -1.58 4.71 -18.10
CA LEU A 243 -1.84 3.40 -18.71
C LEU A 243 -1.39 3.36 -20.18
N LEU A 244 -1.60 4.45 -20.93
CA LEU A 244 -1.09 4.56 -22.30
C LEU A 244 0.45 4.52 -22.33
N GLU A 245 1.13 5.24 -21.43
CA GLU A 245 2.60 5.17 -21.28
C GLU A 245 3.09 3.76 -20.96
N LEU A 246 2.33 2.98 -20.18
CA LEU A 246 2.63 1.59 -19.85
C LEU A 246 2.31 0.63 -21.02
N GLY A 247 1.86 1.14 -22.16
CA GLY A 247 1.66 0.40 -23.40
C GLY A 247 0.31 -0.32 -23.48
N VAL A 248 -0.69 0.10 -22.71
CA VAL A 248 -2.09 -0.31 -22.90
C VAL A 248 -2.70 0.58 -23.97
N SER A 249 -3.40 0.02 -24.94
CA SER A 249 -4.03 0.80 -26.02
C SER A 249 -5.36 1.44 -25.57
N GLU A 250 -5.76 2.51 -26.27
CA GLU A 250 -7.06 3.15 -26.04
C GLU A 250 -8.23 2.19 -26.25
N ASP A 251 -8.14 1.32 -27.27
CA ASP A 251 -9.16 0.31 -27.56
C ASP A 251 -9.30 -0.69 -26.40
N GLU A 252 -8.19 -1.16 -25.83
CA GLU A 252 -8.23 -2.04 -24.66
C GLU A 252 -8.84 -1.32 -23.45
N LEU A 253 -8.46 -0.07 -23.20
CA LEU A 253 -9.01 0.72 -22.10
C LEU A 253 -10.50 0.97 -22.26
N ALA A 254 -10.97 1.27 -23.47
CA ALA A 254 -12.39 1.46 -23.77
C ALA A 254 -13.24 0.23 -23.43
N VAL A 255 -12.66 -0.98 -23.53
CA VAL A 255 -13.36 -2.23 -23.21
C VAL A 255 -13.31 -2.56 -21.71
N VAL A 256 -12.13 -2.39 -21.08
CA VAL A 256 -11.94 -2.94 -19.72
C VAL A 256 -12.11 -1.93 -18.61
N LEU A 257 -11.80 -0.64 -18.81
CA LEU A 257 -11.79 0.36 -17.74
C LEU A 257 -13.20 0.81 -17.39
N GLN A 258 -13.66 0.44 -16.20
CA GLN A 258 -15.02 0.70 -15.73
C GLN A 258 -15.10 1.79 -14.67
N GLY A 259 -13.98 2.13 -14.05
CA GLY A 259 -13.95 3.21 -13.07
C GLY A 259 -12.53 3.56 -12.61
N VAL A 260 -12.35 4.82 -12.30
CA VAL A 260 -11.13 5.36 -11.70
C VAL A 260 -11.50 6.20 -10.48
N CYS A 261 -10.92 5.85 -9.33
CA CYS A 261 -10.99 6.62 -8.08
C CYS A 261 -9.65 7.32 -7.87
N TYR A 262 -9.63 8.64 -7.80
CA TYR A 262 -8.49 9.39 -7.29
C TYR A 262 -8.77 9.82 -5.85
N GLN A 263 -7.85 9.53 -4.92
CA GLN A 263 -8.06 9.71 -3.49
C GLN A 263 -6.90 10.44 -2.82
N ARG A 264 -7.26 11.34 -1.90
CA ARG A 264 -6.36 11.99 -0.95
C ARG A 264 -6.92 11.92 0.47
N LEU A 265 -6.03 11.86 1.47
CA LEU A 265 -6.37 12.11 2.87
C LEU A 265 -5.88 13.52 3.21
N ILE A 266 -6.80 14.43 3.48
CA ILE A 266 -6.53 15.85 3.66
C ILE A 266 -7.38 16.37 4.83
N GLY A 267 -6.79 17.17 5.72
CA GLY A 267 -7.53 17.80 6.83
C GLY A 267 -8.19 16.80 7.80
N GLY A 268 -7.68 15.55 7.86
CA GLY A 268 -8.21 14.48 8.72
C GLY A 268 -9.34 13.64 8.11
N GLY A 269 -9.63 13.79 6.81
CA GLY A 269 -10.62 12.99 6.09
C GLY A 269 -10.24 12.71 4.65
N GLY A 270 -10.94 11.76 4.02
CA GLY A 270 -10.76 11.40 2.63
C GLY A 270 -11.55 12.30 1.68
N ILE A 271 -10.94 12.64 0.55
CA ILE A 271 -11.62 13.18 -0.62
C ILE A 271 -11.45 12.20 -1.76
N ILE A 272 -12.52 11.97 -2.51
CA ILE A 272 -12.52 11.08 -3.68
C ILE A 272 -13.05 11.85 -4.88
N ASP A 273 -12.32 11.75 -5.98
CA ASP A 273 -12.79 12.03 -7.32
C ASP A 273 -13.03 10.69 -8.03
N PHE A 274 -14.19 10.50 -8.62
CA PHE A 274 -14.57 9.25 -9.29
C PHE A 274 -15.13 9.51 -10.67
N ALA A 275 -14.63 8.77 -11.65
CA ALA A 275 -15.19 8.72 -13.00
C ALA A 275 -15.36 7.27 -13.47
N ASN A 276 -16.40 7.05 -14.27
CA ASN A 276 -16.71 5.78 -14.94
C ASN A 276 -16.74 5.90 -16.47
N GLN A 277 -16.38 7.05 -17.01
CA GLN A 277 -16.29 7.36 -18.44
C GLN A 277 -15.50 8.65 -18.67
N ASN A 278 -15.15 8.95 -19.92
CA ASN A 278 -14.49 10.20 -20.34
C ASN A 278 -13.19 10.50 -19.56
N TYR A 279 -12.39 9.47 -19.31
CA TYR A 279 -11.19 9.59 -18.46
C TYR A 279 -10.15 10.56 -19.02
N SER A 280 -9.95 10.58 -20.35
CA SER A 280 -9.01 11.46 -21.04
C SER A 280 -9.39 12.94 -20.99
N GLU A 281 -10.69 13.23 -20.87
CA GLU A 281 -11.24 14.59 -20.83
C GLU A 281 -11.80 14.95 -19.46
N HIS A 282 -11.55 14.11 -18.44
CA HIS A 282 -12.06 14.34 -17.10
C HIS A 282 -11.56 15.66 -16.54
N GLN A 283 -12.50 16.46 -16.03
CA GLN A 283 -12.23 17.77 -15.45
C GLN A 283 -12.23 17.70 -13.93
N ALA A 284 -11.44 18.56 -13.32
CA ALA A 284 -11.23 18.55 -11.86
C ALA A 284 -12.04 19.64 -11.13
N GLU A 285 -13.09 20.21 -11.75
CA GLU A 285 -13.85 21.29 -11.13
C GLU A 285 -14.44 20.87 -9.79
N LYS A 286 -15.12 19.73 -9.74
CA LYS A 286 -15.71 19.22 -8.49
C LYS A 286 -14.64 18.98 -7.41
N TRP A 287 -13.49 18.44 -7.79
CA TRP A 287 -12.35 18.29 -6.89
C TRP A 287 -11.88 19.63 -6.33
N ASN A 288 -11.68 20.63 -7.19
CA ASN A 288 -11.21 21.94 -6.80
C ASN A 288 -12.23 22.67 -5.94
N GLU A 289 -13.53 22.55 -6.22
CA GLU A 289 -14.62 23.08 -5.37
C GLU A 289 -14.59 22.46 -3.96
N GLN A 290 -14.36 21.16 -3.85
CA GLN A 290 -14.23 20.47 -2.56
C GLN A 290 -13.00 20.96 -1.77
N ILE A 291 -11.87 21.18 -2.43
CA ILE A 291 -10.67 21.76 -1.82
C ILE A 291 -10.96 23.17 -1.30
N ASP A 292 -11.64 24.01 -2.10
CA ASP A 292 -12.02 25.35 -1.69
C ASP A 292 -12.98 25.34 -0.50
N GLN A 293 -13.90 24.39 -0.43
CA GLN A 293 -14.79 24.22 0.70
C GLN A 293 -14.03 23.86 1.99
N LEU A 294 -13.06 22.91 1.92
CA LEU A 294 -12.24 22.58 3.08
C LEU A 294 -11.38 23.74 3.57
N LEU A 295 -10.87 24.57 2.66
CA LEU A 295 -10.16 25.81 3.02
C LEU A 295 -11.09 26.79 3.73
N LYS A 296 -12.28 27.00 3.19
CA LYS A 296 -13.30 27.92 3.76
C LYS A 296 -13.74 27.47 5.16
N ASP A 297 -13.87 26.16 5.37
CA ASP A 297 -14.29 25.57 6.64
C ASP A 297 -13.13 25.46 7.66
N GLY A 298 -11.91 25.84 7.27
CA GLY A 298 -10.74 25.89 8.14
C GLY A 298 -10.08 24.51 8.40
N TYR A 299 -10.41 23.48 7.63
CA TYR A 299 -9.79 22.14 7.76
C TYR A 299 -8.42 22.06 7.16
N ILE A 300 -8.09 22.92 6.21
CA ILE A 300 -6.80 22.98 5.53
C ILE A 300 -6.29 24.42 5.41
N THR A 301 -4.99 24.59 5.25
CA THR A 301 -4.35 25.89 5.01
C THR A 301 -4.42 26.30 3.54
N ALA A 302 -4.22 27.61 3.24
CA ALA A 302 -4.17 28.12 1.87
C ALA A 302 -3.08 27.43 1.04
N LEU A 303 -1.91 27.17 1.62
CA LEU A 303 -0.82 26.44 0.95
C LEU A 303 -1.21 24.99 0.61
N GLN A 304 -1.90 24.31 1.53
CA GLN A 304 -2.42 22.96 1.26
C GLN A 304 -3.45 22.99 0.14
N ALA A 305 -4.38 23.96 0.14
CA ALA A 305 -5.37 24.12 -0.90
C ALA A 305 -4.74 24.33 -2.28
N GLU A 306 -3.72 25.20 -2.37
CA GLU A 306 -3.00 25.47 -3.61
C GLU A 306 -2.27 24.21 -4.12
N THR A 307 -1.65 23.42 -3.22
CA THR A 307 -0.92 22.21 -3.55
C THR A 307 -1.84 21.08 -4.03
N GLU A 308 -3.06 21.01 -3.50
CA GLU A 308 -4.00 19.90 -3.75
C GLU A 308 -4.97 20.16 -4.91
N LYS A 309 -5.08 21.39 -5.40
CA LYS A 309 -5.85 21.70 -6.60
C LYS A 309 -5.21 21.08 -7.83
N ILE A 310 -6.05 20.54 -8.70
CA ILE A 310 -5.65 19.94 -9.97
C ILE A 310 -5.90 20.96 -11.08
N SER A 311 -4.85 21.28 -11.83
CA SER A 311 -4.92 22.08 -13.06
C SER A 311 -4.35 21.25 -14.22
N TYR A 312 -5.12 21.12 -15.28
CA TYR A 312 -4.63 20.54 -16.53
C TYR A 312 -4.06 21.69 -17.39
N GLN A 313 -2.79 21.61 -17.70
CA GLN A 313 -2.13 22.51 -18.65
C GLN A 313 -2.37 22.05 -20.08
#